data_0b674c9ba81db6ac0bbde0dc70ed471b
#
_entry.id   0b674c9ba81db6ac0bbde0dc70ed471b
#
_cell.length_a   1.000
_cell.length_b   1.000
_cell.length_c   1.000
_cell.angle_alpha   90.00
_cell.angle_beta   90.00
_cell.angle_gamma   90.00
#
_symmetry.space_group_name_H-M   'P 1'
#
loop_
_entity.id
_entity.type
_entity.pdbx_description
1 polymer ?
#
loop_
_entity_poly.entity_id
_entity_poly.type
_entity_poly.pdbx_seq_one_letter_code
_entity_poly.pdbx_strand_id
1 'polypeptide(L)'
;MSDLNYTEVLEAHEIKIPYVKEVISDRMAHVIGRNRYEASEVKLLRKLMRPRDRVLELGAGVGVVSTCAAQIARDPSQVLSIEANPNLIPIIRETHRLNGVEGVEVVNGLGVGRSVEPDETIPFYLREHFWASSMSPLDGDDSDTTTEVSVPLVNLNALIKAHRPSILVMDIEGAEADLLPQLDLSSVRSLVVELHPRVYQNEGTARCSAALAACGFTYDARRSRGGTVVVFTRHDGKITHKRRVCAVTCMKDEGPFILEWIAYHQMVGITDFLIFSNDCSDGTTEILDRLDAMGHVRHLPNPSMGLGTRHQPTALQYSRYHREVTEADWSISMDVDEFINVHVGNRTLDAFFDAHEEANFVSLCHLDFGCAGIETYEDTPIIEQMQRCAVKQPEAKTKRRGIKTFIRKDAPDHTVSNHRPKLHDPDDPKINWMDGGGRTFPRNRQVGEHKGMQPHGAYAEIQLNHYPVRSMETYLTKSIKGNVIAKNAFVGIEYWENRNQNADEDSTIQPLVPATKQRMSTLLSDPILRDLHQAAVRYHREQVATLRAHPDAQALLNEIKASHENPALAEDDLEDEGLKLAE
;
A
#
# COMPACT_ATOMS: atom_id res chain seq x y z
N MET A 1 -40.63 1.84 -0.60
CA MET A 1 -40.96 0.55 0.06
C MET A 1 -40.78 -0.50 -1.02
N SER A 2 -40.04 -1.56 -0.77
CA SER A 2 -39.85 -2.62 -1.76
C SER A 2 -41.19 -3.33 -2.00
N ASP A 3 -41.57 -3.52 -3.29
CA ASP A 3 -42.74 -4.30 -3.68
C ASP A 3 -42.54 -5.82 -3.47
N LEU A 4 -41.45 -6.23 -2.79
CA LEU A 4 -41.15 -7.62 -2.50
C LEU A 4 -42.03 -8.14 -1.36
N ASN A 5 -42.75 -9.23 -1.64
CA ASN A 5 -43.55 -9.92 -0.65
C ASN A 5 -42.72 -11.01 0.04
N TYR A 6 -42.23 -10.74 1.24
CA TYR A 6 -41.57 -11.72 2.09
C TYR A 6 -41.95 -11.51 3.56
N THR A 7 -41.97 -12.58 4.34
CA THR A 7 -42.29 -12.57 5.77
C THR A 7 -41.13 -13.06 6.63
N GLU A 8 -40.11 -13.61 6.02
CA GLU A 8 -38.97 -14.21 6.69
C GLU A 8 -37.66 -13.62 6.14
N VAL A 9 -36.69 -13.46 7.01
CA VAL A 9 -35.34 -13.00 6.68
C VAL A 9 -34.35 -14.11 7.01
N LEU A 10 -33.59 -14.54 6.01
CA LEU A 10 -32.46 -15.47 6.19
C LEU A 10 -31.24 -14.69 6.60
N GLU A 11 -30.27 -15.38 7.18
CA GLU A 11 -28.96 -14.80 7.50
C GLU A 11 -27.82 -15.70 7.06
N ALA A 12 -26.83 -15.13 6.38
CA ALA A 12 -25.57 -15.77 6.05
C ALA A 12 -24.42 -14.79 6.26
N HIS A 13 -23.33 -15.22 6.93
CA HIS A 13 -22.12 -14.41 7.15
C HIS A 13 -22.41 -13.05 7.82
N GLU A 14 -23.40 -12.97 8.72
CA GLU A 14 -23.91 -11.74 9.36
C GLU A 14 -24.65 -10.80 8.39
N ILE A 15 -25.06 -11.30 7.21
CA ILE A 15 -25.79 -10.57 6.19
C ILE A 15 -27.24 -11.07 6.17
N LYS A 16 -28.19 -10.14 6.27
CA LYS A 16 -29.64 -10.37 6.23
C LYS A 16 -30.13 -10.40 4.80
N ILE A 17 -30.88 -11.42 4.43
CA ILE A 17 -31.37 -11.69 3.06
C ILE A 17 -32.88 -11.89 3.13
N PRO A 18 -33.73 -11.18 2.33
CA PRO A 18 -35.17 -11.39 2.30
C PRO A 18 -35.45 -12.76 1.69
N TYR A 19 -36.27 -13.58 2.36
CA TYR A 19 -36.65 -14.88 1.85
C TYR A 19 -37.93 -14.78 0.97
N VAL A 20 -37.68 -14.77 -0.34
CA VAL A 20 -38.75 -14.74 -1.37
C VAL A 20 -38.88 -16.14 -1.95
N LYS A 21 -39.91 -16.88 -1.54
CA LYS A 21 -40.10 -18.32 -1.86
C LYS A 21 -40.21 -18.60 -3.35
N GLU A 22 -40.72 -17.65 -4.12
CA GLU A 22 -40.88 -17.75 -5.56
C GLU A 22 -39.55 -17.73 -6.31
N VAL A 23 -38.49 -17.28 -5.65
CA VAL A 23 -37.14 -17.12 -6.25
C VAL A 23 -36.10 -17.95 -5.53
N ILE A 24 -36.18 -18.01 -4.19
CA ILE A 24 -35.22 -18.73 -3.34
C ILE A 24 -35.87 -20.04 -2.90
N SER A 25 -35.44 -21.18 -3.46
CA SER A 25 -35.98 -22.48 -3.08
C SER A 25 -35.65 -22.86 -1.62
N ASP A 26 -36.44 -23.75 -1.01
CA ASP A 26 -36.19 -24.24 0.36
C ASP A 26 -34.79 -24.87 0.52
N ARG A 27 -34.29 -25.54 -0.53
CA ARG A 27 -32.92 -26.06 -0.55
C ARG A 27 -31.90 -24.96 -0.42
N MET A 28 -32.08 -23.84 -1.14
CA MET A 28 -31.21 -22.69 -1.12
C MET A 28 -31.30 -21.97 0.24
N ALA A 29 -32.49 -21.77 0.77
CA ALA A 29 -32.69 -21.20 2.10
C ALA A 29 -31.91 -21.99 3.18
N HIS A 30 -31.87 -23.32 3.06
CA HIS A 30 -31.08 -24.17 3.93
C HIS A 30 -29.56 -23.99 3.77
N VAL A 31 -29.05 -23.79 2.55
CA VAL A 31 -27.62 -23.53 2.29
C VAL A 31 -27.23 -22.16 2.85
N ILE A 32 -28.05 -21.13 2.64
CA ILE A 32 -27.88 -19.78 3.18
C ILE A 32 -27.84 -19.83 4.73
N GLY A 33 -28.86 -20.40 5.38
CA GLY A 33 -28.94 -20.48 6.84
C GLY A 33 -27.83 -21.29 7.52
N ARG A 34 -27.04 -22.05 6.75
CA ARG A 34 -25.83 -22.75 7.23
C ARG A 34 -24.52 -22.01 6.96
N ASN A 35 -24.55 -20.79 6.51
CA ASN A 35 -23.35 -20.01 6.13
C ASN A 35 -22.49 -20.69 5.05
N ARG A 36 -23.12 -21.44 4.13
CA ARG A 36 -22.39 -22.14 3.05
C ARG A 36 -22.48 -21.43 1.71
N TYR A 37 -23.49 -20.60 1.51
CA TYR A 37 -23.67 -19.79 0.32
C TYR A 37 -22.62 -18.69 0.29
N GLU A 38 -21.88 -18.53 -0.80
CA GLU A 38 -20.82 -17.53 -1.01
C GLU A 38 -19.74 -17.51 0.10
N ALA A 39 -19.54 -18.64 0.78
CA ALA A 39 -18.67 -18.71 1.96
C ALA A 39 -17.20 -18.44 1.65
N SER A 40 -16.75 -18.88 0.47
CA SER A 40 -15.36 -18.71 0.00
C SER A 40 -15.12 -17.26 -0.39
N GLU A 41 -16.02 -16.67 -1.16
CA GLU A 41 -15.97 -15.30 -1.67
C GLU A 41 -15.95 -14.30 -0.53
N VAL A 42 -16.91 -14.39 0.40
CA VAL A 42 -16.98 -13.53 1.59
C VAL A 42 -15.70 -13.62 2.42
N LYS A 43 -15.20 -14.85 2.66
CA LYS A 43 -13.97 -15.05 3.43
C LYS A 43 -12.74 -14.46 2.73
N LEU A 44 -12.68 -14.56 1.41
CA LEU A 44 -11.58 -14.02 0.61
C LEU A 44 -11.66 -12.50 0.56
N LEU A 45 -12.83 -11.92 0.33
CA LEU A 45 -13.03 -10.46 0.34
C LEU A 45 -12.63 -9.83 1.68
N ARG A 46 -13.07 -10.39 2.79
CA ARG A 46 -12.68 -9.93 4.15
C ARG A 46 -11.17 -9.91 4.38
N LYS A 47 -10.40 -10.72 3.61
CA LYS A 47 -8.93 -10.77 3.68
C LYS A 47 -8.24 -9.88 2.67
N LEU A 48 -8.82 -9.70 1.49
CA LEU A 48 -8.21 -9.00 0.35
C LEU A 48 -8.56 -7.51 0.36
N MET A 49 -9.82 -7.20 0.70
CA MET A 49 -10.39 -5.89 0.49
C MET A 49 -9.91 -4.89 1.55
N ARG A 50 -9.70 -3.65 1.11
CA ARG A 50 -9.36 -2.48 1.90
C ARG A 50 -10.48 -1.45 1.79
N PRO A 51 -10.67 -0.54 2.76
CA PRO A 51 -11.76 0.44 2.73
C PRO A 51 -11.80 1.36 1.51
N ARG A 52 -10.69 1.53 0.79
CA ARG A 52 -10.61 2.35 -0.43
C ARG A 52 -10.76 1.56 -1.73
N ASP A 53 -10.86 0.23 -1.65
CA ASP A 53 -11.03 -0.58 -2.85
C ASP A 53 -12.37 -0.27 -3.51
N ARG A 54 -12.35 -0.30 -4.84
CA ARG A 54 -13.55 -0.29 -5.68
C ARG A 54 -13.75 -1.70 -6.19
N VAL A 55 -14.96 -2.22 -6.05
CA VAL A 55 -15.28 -3.60 -6.39
C VAL A 55 -16.23 -3.62 -7.57
N LEU A 56 -15.93 -4.45 -8.57
CA LEU A 56 -16.89 -4.89 -9.58
C LEU A 56 -17.21 -6.35 -9.31
N GLU A 57 -18.49 -6.65 -9.15
CA GLU A 57 -19.02 -8.00 -8.98
C GLU A 57 -19.80 -8.40 -10.22
N LEU A 58 -19.51 -9.58 -10.76
CA LEU A 58 -20.22 -10.20 -11.86
C LEU A 58 -20.86 -11.50 -11.38
N GLY A 59 -22.21 -11.56 -11.42
CA GLY A 59 -23.00 -12.61 -10.80
C GLY A 59 -23.27 -12.29 -9.32
N ALA A 60 -24.20 -11.38 -9.06
CA ALA A 60 -24.47 -10.88 -7.70
C ALA A 60 -25.36 -11.81 -6.86
N GLY A 61 -26.03 -12.80 -7.49
CA GLY A 61 -26.92 -13.74 -6.80
C GLY A 61 -27.97 -13.03 -5.96
N VAL A 62 -27.98 -13.26 -4.65
CA VAL A 62 -28.90 -12.56 -3.72
C VAL A 62 -28.26 -11.38 -2.99
N GLY A 63 -27.07 -10.92 -3.45
CA GLY A 63 -26.40 -9.71 -2.97
C GLY A 63 -25.55 -9.90 -1.70
N VAL A 64 -25.10 -11.12 -1.42
CA VAL A 64 -24.27 -11.40 -0.23
C VAL A 64 -22.88 -10.83 -0.38
N VAL A 65 -22.23 -11.06 -1.52
CA VAL A 65 -20.84 -10.64 -1.76
C VAL A 65 -20.75 -9.12 -1.87
N SER A 66 -21.65 -8.47 -2.63
CA SER A 66 -21.71 -7.00 -2.72
C SER A 66 -22.02 -6.33 -1.38
N THR A 67 -22.90 -6.93 -0.57
CA THR A 67 -23.14 -6.44 0.81
C THR A 67 -21.87 -6.52 1.65
N CYS A 68 -21.18 -7.66 1.63
CA CYS A 68 -19.91 -7.83 2.34
C CYS A 68 -18.87 -6.79 1.88
N ALA A 69 -18.74 -6.59 0.57
CA ALA A 69 -17.84 -5.61 0.00
C ALA A 69 -18.19 -4.18 0.46
N ALA A 70 -19.46 -3.80 0.41
CA ALA A 70 -19.93 -2.49 0.81
C ALA A 70 -19.76 -2.20 2.30
N GLN A 71 -19.88 -3.22 3.17
CA GLN A 71 -19.60 -3.10 4.60
C GLN A 71 -18.11 -2.83 4.90
N ILE A 72 -17.20 -3.29 4.03
CA ILE A 72 -15.75 -3.06 4.15
C ILE A 72 -15.36 -1.73 3.51
N ALA A 73 -16.03 -1.33 2.44
CA ALA A 73 -15.78 -0.10 1.71
C ALA A 73 -15.99 1.14 2.61
N ARG A 74 -15.27 2.23 2.32
CA ARG A 74 -15.48 3.52 2.97
C ARG A 74 -16.84 4.13 2.60
N ASP A 75 -17.27 3.88 1.37
CA ASP A 75 -18.53 4.32 0.79
C ASP A 75 -19.13 3.18 -0.03
N PRO A 76 -20.40 2.77 0.19
CA PRO A 76 -21.07 1.74 -0.60
C PRO A 76 -21.05 1.97 -2.12
N SER A 77 -20.98 3.22 -2.59
CA SER A 77 -20.85 3.56 -4.03
C SER A 77 -19.54 3.08 -4.68
N GLN A 78 -18.59 2.60 -3.88
CA GLN A 78 -17.38 1.93 -4.37
C GLN A 78 -17.67 0.51 -4.88
N VAL A 79 -18.88 -0.01 -4.70
CA VAL A 79 -19.28 -1.35 -5.15
C VAL A 79 -20.30 -1.24 -6.28
N LEU A 80 -19.99 -1.91 -7.39
CA LEU A 80 -20.85 -2.06 -8.56
C LEU A 80 -21.10 -3.55 -8.77
N SER A 81 -22.37 -3.97 -8.81
CA SER A 81 -22.77 -5.37 -9.02
C SER A 81 -23.59 -5.52 -10.30
N ILE A 82 -23.31 -6.57 -11.05
CA ILE A 82 -24.04 -6.93 -12.27
C ILE A 82 -24.67 -8.29 -12.07
N GLU A 83 -25.97 -8.36 -12.38
CA GLU A 83 -26.76 -9.58 -12.28
C GLU A 83 -27.62 -9.75 -13.55
N ALA A 84 -27.52 -10.92 -14.17
CA ALA A 84 -28.26 -11.22 -15.40
C ALA A 84 -29.74 -11.55 -15.10
N ASN A 85 -30.02 -12.24 -14.01
CA ASN A 85 -31.38 -12.64 -13.64
C ASN A 85 -32.18 -11.43 -13.13
N PRO A 86 -33.19 -10.93 -13.87
CA PRO A 86 -33.96 -9.77 -13.47
C PRO A 86 -34.76 -9.98 -12.17
N ASN A 87 -35.11 -11.23 -11.83
CA ASN A 87 -35.87 -11.56 -10.63
C ASN A 87 -35.04 -11.39 -9.35
N LEU A 88 -33.70 -11.40 -9.45
CA LEU A 88 -32.79 -11.20 -8.31
C LEU A 88 -32.54 -9.73 -8.00
N ILE A 89 -32.71 -8.82 -8.95
CA ILE A 89 -32.43 -7.38 -8.75
C ILE A 89 -33.19 -6.77 -7.56
N PRO A 90 -34.50 -7.01 -7.41
CA PRO A 90 -35.23 -6.51 -6.22
C PRO A 90 -34.72 -7.12 -4.91
N ILE A 91 -34.32 -8.41 -4.93
CA ILE A 91 -33.79 -9.14 -3.77
C ILE A 91 -32.43 -8.55 -3.37
N ILE A 92 -31.51 -8.33 -4.32
CA ILE A 92 -30.20 -7.71 -4.09
C ILE A 92 -30.37 -6.34 -3.42
N ARG A 93 -31.21 -5.48 -3.98
CA ARG A 93 -31.47 -4.14 -3.43
C ARG A 93 -32.04 -4.18 -2.03
N GLU A 94 -32.96 -5.13 -1.76
CA GLU A 94 -33.52 -5.31 -0.43
C GLU A 94 -32.50 -5.88 0.56
N THR A 95 -31.63 -6.80 0.11
CA THR A 95 -30.48 -7.29 0.88
C THR A 95 -29.59 -6.12 1.30
N HIS A 96 -29.24 -5.23 0.36
CA HIS A 96 -28.45 -4.02 0.67
C HIS A 96 -29.15 -3.13 1.70
N ARG A 97 -30.46 -2.89 1.54
CA ARG A 97 -31.27 -2.07 2.46
C ARG A 97 -31.32 -2.67 3.87
N LEU A 98 -31.54 -3.98 3.99
CA LEU A 98 -31.58 -4.68 5.28
C LEU A 98 -30.25 -4.62 6.06
N ASN A 99 -29.16 -4.39 5.35
CA ASN A 99 -27.80 -4.33 5.91
C ASN A 99 -27.20 -2.90 5.93
N GLY A 100 -27.97 -1.88 5.55
CA GLY A 100 -27.56 -0.47 5.63
C GLY A 100 -26.49 -0.06 4.61
N VAL A 101 -26.43 -0.70 3.42
CA VAL A 101 -25.47 -0.43 2.35
C VAL A 101 -26.13 0.00 1.03
N GLU A 102 -27.13 0.86 1.11
CA GLU A 102 -28.02 1.25 0.00
C GLU A 102 -27.31 2.01 -1.16
N GLY A 103 -26.07 2.45 -0.98
CA GLY A 103 -25.29 3.17 -2.03
C GLY A 103 -24.66 2.28 -3.10
N VAL A 104 -24.80 0.94 -3.01
CA VAL A 104 -24.30 -0.01 -4.00
C VAL A 104 -25.05 0.16 -5.32
N GLU A 105 -24.33 0.30 -6.43
CA GLU A 105 -24.91 0.32 -7.76
C GLU A 105 -25.21 -1.11 -8.23
N VAL A 106 -26.46 -1.38 -8.64
CA VAL A 106 -26.91 -2.70 -9.13
C VAL A 106 -27.44 -2.55 -10.56
N VAL A 107 -26.79 -3.24 -11.48
CA VAL A 107 -27.13 -3.24 -12.92
C VAL A 107 -27.70 -4.59 -13.30
N ASN A 108 -28.92 -4.60 -13.86
CA ASN A 108 -29.46 -5.79 -14.49
C ASN A 108 -28.88 -5.92 -15.91
N GLY A 109 -28.20 -7.02 -16.19
CA GLY A 109 -27.66 -7.29 -17.52
C GLY A 109 -26.61 -8.38 -17.52
N LEU A 110 -26.25 -8.80 -18.74
CA LEU A 110 -25.20 -9.77 -19.01
C LEU A 110 -23.96 -9.05 -19.52
N GLY A 111 -22.85 -9.20 -18.82
CA GLY A 111 -21.59 -8.55 -19.15
C GLY A 111 -20.89 -9.14 -20.36
N VAL A 112 -20.46 -8.28 -21.29
CA VAL A 112 -19.64 -8.64 -22.47
C VAL A 112 -18.44 -7.72 -22.60
N GLY A 113 -17.34 -8.23 -23.18
CA GLY A 113 -16.09 -7.48 -23.37
C GLY A 113 -16.05 -6.57 -24.60
N ARG A 114 -17.14 -6.49 -25.39
CA ARG A 114 -17.26 -5.70 -26.63
C ARG A 114 -18.18 -4.50 -26.46
N SER A 115 -18.17 -3.62 -27.46
CA SER A 115 -19.19 -2.57 -27.60
C SER A 115 -20.56 -3.19 -27.76
N VAL A 116 -21.58 -2.54 -27.22
CA VAL A 116 -22.98 -2.96 -27.24
C VAL A 116 -23.81 -1.84 -27.86
N GLU A 117 -24.73 -2.20 -28.74
CA GLU A 117 -25.70 -1.26 -29.28
C GLU A 117 -26.78 -0.91 -28.24
N PRO A 118 -27.39 0.27 -28.30
CA PRO A 118 -28.53 0.60 -27.44
C PRO A 118 -29.63 -0.47 -27.55
N ASP A 119 -30.15 -0.90 -26.40
CA ASP A 119 -31.22 -1.91 -26.29
C ASP A 119 -30.87 -3.33 -26.82
N GLU A 120 -29.58 -3.62 -27.01
CA GLU A 120 -29.14 -4.98 -27.37
C GLU A 120 -29.37 -5.94 -26.22
N THR A 121 -30.09 -7.03 -26.50
CA THR A 121 -30.45 -8.07 -25.54
C THR A 121 -30.07 -9.45 -26.01
N ILE A 122 -30.00 -10.40 -25.07
CA ILE A 122 -29.72 -11.81 -25.35
C ILE A 122 -30.72 -12.70 -24.59
N PRO A 123 -31.12 -13.86 -25.14
CA PRO A 123 -31.86 -14.86 -24.40
C PRO A 123 -31.06 -15.36 -23.18
N PHE A 124 -31.71 -15.47 -22.04
CA PHE A 124 -31.14 -16.01 -20.81
C PHE A 124 -32.14 -16.98 -20.17
N TYR A 125 -31.67 -18.15 -19.78
CA TYR A 125 -32.50 -19.25 -19.34
C TYR A 125 -32.53 -19.33 -17.82
N LEU A 126 -33.64 -18.92 -17.22
CA LEU A 126 -33.90 -19.00 -15.78
C LEU A 126 -34.27 -20.44 -15.41
N ARG A 127 -33.69 -20.95 -14.32
CA ARG A 127 -33.94 -22.29 -13.78
C ARG A 127 -34.48 -22.23 -12.37
N GLU A 128 -35.11 -23.33 -11.88
CA GLU A 128 -35.63 -23.47 -10.53
C GLU A 128 -34.60 -23.08 -9.46
N HIS A 129 -33.35 -23.42 -9.70
CA HIS A 129 -32.22 -22.96 -8.87
C HIS A 129 -31.53 -21.82 -9.58
N PHE A 130 -31.67 -20.60 -9.09
CA PHE A 130 -31.21 -19.39 -9.76
C PHE A 130 -29.70 -19.40 -10.10
N TRP A 131 -28.86 -20.06 -9.28
CA TRP A 131 -27.41 -20.22 -9.57
C TRP A 131 -27.13 -21.11 -10.79
N ALA A 132 -28.05 -21.91 -11.26
CA ALA A 132 -27.88 -22.76 -12.43
C ALA A 132 -28.35 -22.08 -13.73
N SER A 133 -28.77 -20.82 -13.69
CA SER A 133 -29.23 -20.06 -14.86
C SER A 133 -28.06 -19.71 -15.76
N SER A 134 -28.22 -19.81 -17.09
CA SER A 134 -27.14 -19.67 -18.06
C SER A 134 -27.57 -19.15 -19.43
N MET A 135 -26.60 -18.79 -20.29
CA MET A 135 -26.81 -18.34 -21.66
C MET A 135 -27.20 -19.46 -22.65
N SER A 136 -27.01 -20.72 -22.29
CA SER A 136 -27.29 -21.85 -23.20
C SER A 136 -28.26 -22.82 -22.57
N PRO A 137 -29.21 -23.36 -23.34
CA PRO A 137 -29.98 -24.50 -22.90
C PRO A 137 -29.03 -25.69 -22.70
N LEU A 138 -29.18 -26.42 -21.58
CA LEU A 138 -28.42 -27.65 -21.36
C LEU A 138 -29.15 -28.82 -22.02
N ASP A 139 -28.41 -29.78 -22.57
CA ASP A 139 -28.97 -31.04 -23.06
C ASP A 139 -29.68 -31.77 -21.90
N GLY A 140 -31.02 -31.88 -21.99
CA GLY A 140 -31.88 -32.48 -20.96
C GLY A 140 -32.63 -31.49 -20.06
N ASP A 141 -32.56 -30.19 -20.32
CA ASP A 141 -33.45 -29.21 -19.68
C ASP A 141 -34.91 -29.52 -20.04
N ASP A 142 -35.72 -29.78 -19.00
CA ASP A 142 -37.15 -30.00 -19.17
C ASP A 142 -37.80 -28.64 -19.47
N SER A 143 -38.55 -28.53 -20.57
CA SER A 143 -39.22 -27.29 -20.98
C SER A 143 -40.17 -26.71 -19.94
N ASP A 144 -40.60 -27.53 -18.98
CA ASP A 144 -41.53 -27.14 -17.92
C ASP A 144 -40.85 -26.45 -16.73
N THR A 145 -39.50 -26.47 -16.63
CA THR A 145 -38.74 -25.89 -15.51
C THR A 145 -37.83 -24.75 -15.89
N THR A 146 -37.71 -24.43 -17.18
CA THR A 146 -36.82 -23.39 -17.70
C THR A 146 -37.64 -22.27 -18.35
N THR A 147 -37.42 -21.01 -17.90
CA THR A 147 -38.08 -19.83 -18.47
C THR A 147 -37.02 -19.00 -19.23
N GLU A 148 -37.26 -18.75 -20.53
CA GLU A 148 -36.44 -17.84 -21.31
C GLU A 148 -36.86 -16.38 -21.06
N VAL A 149 -35.87 -15.52 -20.74
CA VAL A 149 -36.06 -14.08 -20.58
C VAL A 149 -35.05 -13.33 -21.46
N SER A 150 -35.41 -12.12 -21.89
CA SER A 150 -34.51 -11.24 -22.63
C SER A 150 -33.74 -10.36 -21.66
N VAL A 151 -32.42 -10.43 -21.67
CA VAL A 151 -31.56 -9.69 -20.72
C VAL A 151 -30.70 -8.69 -21.48
N PRO A 152 -30.57 -7.42 -21.03
CA PRO A 152 -29.72 -6.41 -21.64
C PRO A 152 -28.26 -6.82 -21.63
N LEU A 153 -27.52 -6.52 -22.70
CA LEU A 153 -26.06 -6.64 -22.71
C LEU A 153 -25.41 -5.40 -22.10
N VAL A 154 -24.31 -5.61 -21.39
CA VAL A 154 -23.56 -4.56 -20.70
C VAL A 154 -22.12 -4.58 -21.16
N ASN A 155 -21.61 -3.45 -21.67
CA ASN A 155 -20.20 -3.30 -22.04
C ASN A 155 -19.33 -3.19 -20.78
N LEU A 156 -18.70 -4.29 -20.38
CA LEU A 156 -17.85 -4.34 -19.18
C LEU A 156 -16.60 -3.46 -19.29
N ASN A 157 -15.99 -3.36 -20.47
CA ASN A 157 -14.80 -2.52 -20.63
C ASN A 157 -15.12 -1.03 -20.42
N ALA A 158 -16.31 -0.58 -20.85
CA ALA A 158 -16.77 0.77 -20.55
C ALA A 158 -17.02 0.98 -19.04
N LEU A 159 -17.65 0.01 -18.37
CA LEU A 159 -17.86 0.05 -16.92
C LEU A 159 -16.55 -0.03 -16.15
N ILE A 160 -15.63 -0.92 -16.50
CA ILE A 160 -14.31 -1.02 -15.87
C ILE A 160 -13.55 0.31 -16.01
N LYS A 161 -13.61 0.94 -17.18
CA LYS A 161 -12.98 2.25 -17.41
C LYS A 161 -13.60 3.36 -16.54
N ALA A 162 -14.92 3.36 -16.36
CA ALA A 162 -15.65 4.37 -15.58
C ALA A 162 -15.53 4.11 -14.07
N HIS A 163 -15.81 2.87 -13.63
CA HIS A 163 -15.82 2.47 -12.24
C HIS A 163 -14.40 2.28 -11.66
N ARG A 164 -13.42 1.86 -12.51
CA ARG A 164 -12.01 1.62 -12.12
C ARG A 164 -11.86 0.68 -10.93
N PRO A 165 -12.40 -0.55 -11.00
CA PRO A 165 -12.32 -1.48 -9.90
C PRO A 165 -10.87 -1.86 -9.61
N SER A 166 -10.51 -1.94 -8.34
CA SER A 166 -9.25 -2.53 -7.86
C SER A 166 -9.41 -4.01 -7.53
N ILE A 167 -10.65 -4.47 -7.31
CA ILE A 167 -11.00 -5.88 -7.13
C ILE A 167 -12.13 -6.24 -8.09
N LEU A 168 -11.98 -7.37 -8.78
CA LEU A 168 -13.03 -8.02 -9.56
C LEU A 168 -13.43 -9.31 -8.85
N VAL A 169 -14.74 -9.48 -8.59
CA VAL A 169 -15.32 -10.75 -8.15
C VAL A 169 -16.15 -11.30 -9.30
N MET A 170 -15.96 -12.56 -9.64
CA MET A 170 -16.61 -13.18 -10.80
C MET A 170 -17.08 -14.58 -10.44
N ASP A 171 -18.40 -14.77 -10.50
CA ASP A 171 -19.09 -16.05 -10.48
C ASP A 171 -20.23 -15.98 -11.50
N ILE A 172 -19.99 -16.45 -12.73
CA ILE A 172 -20.88 -16.33 -13.88
C ILE A 172 -21.17 -17.66 -14.55
N GLU A 173 -21.09 -18.73 -13.75
CA GLU A 173 -21.59 -20.06 -14.08
C GLU A 173 -21.07 -20.62 -15.44
N GLY A 174 -19.78 -20.37 -15.72
CA GLY A 174 -19.07 -21.00 -16.84
C GLY A 174 -18.76 -20.08 -18.02
N ALA A 175 -19.11 -18.79 -17.97
CA ALA A 175 -18.75 -17.83 -19.03
C ALA A 175 -17.33 -17.21 -18.84
N GLU A 176 -16.63 -17.53 -17.75
CA GLU A 176 -15.33 -16.95 -17.39
C GLU A 176 -14.29 -17.16 -18.49
N ALA A 177 -14.25 -18.36 -19.07
CA ALA A 177 -13.25 -18.73 -20.08
C ALA A 177 -13.36 -17.92 -21.36
N ASP A 178 -14.54 -17.45 -21.71
CA ASP A 178 -14.79 -16.64 -22.91
C ASP A 178 -14.71 -15.14 -22.59
N LEU A 179 -15.05 -14.72 -21.38
CA LEU A 179 -15.13 -13.33 -21.00
C LEU A 179 -13.76 -12.76 -20.59
N LEU A 180 -12.98 -13.47 -19.76
CA LEU A 180 -11.70 -12.97 -19.24
C LEU A 180 -10.71 -12.50 -20.32
N PRO A 181 -10.57 -13.18 -21.48
CA PRO A 181 -9.67 -12.73 -22.54
C PRO A 181 -10.05 -11.39 -23.18
N GLN A 182 -11.28 -10.91 -22.97
CA GLN A 182 -11.84 -9.72 -23.60
C GLN A 182 -11.80 -8.49 -22.70
N LEU A 183 -11.45 -8.65 -21.39
CA LEU A 183 -11.55 -7.58 -20.42
C LEU A 183 -10.25 -6.76 -20.29
N ASP A 184 -10.39 -5.43 -20.22
CA ASP A 184 -9.33 -4.53 -19.80
C ASP A 184 -9.22 -4.51 -18.27
N LEU A 185 -8.36 -5.35 -17.74
CA LEU A 185 -8.14 -5.49 -16.31
C LEU A 185 -7.06 -4.55 -15.75
N SER A 186 -6.66 -3.51 -16.47
CA SER A 186 -5.53 -2.63 -16.12
C SER A 186 -5.67 -1.96 -14.75
N SER A 187 -6.89 -1.65 -14.28
CA SER A 187 -7.13 -1.08 -12.95
C SER A 187 -7.20 -2.12 -11.83
N VAL A 188 -7.41 -3.40 -12.18
CA VAL A 188 -7.64 -4.48 -11.22
C VAL A 188 -6.32 -4.99 -10.65
N ARG A 189 -6.22 -5.06 -9.32
CA ARG A 189 -5.07 -5.64 -8.60
C ARG A 189 -5.28 -7.09 -8.16
N SER A 190 -6.53 -7.48 -7.90
CA SER A 190 -6.88 -8.84 -7.48
C SER A 190 -8.21 -9.27 -8.05
N LEU A 191 -8.31 -10.54 -8.44
CA LEU A 191 -9.54 -11.19 -8.84
C LEU A 191 -9.86 -12.31 -7.84
N VAL A 192 -11.15 -12.42 -7.50
CA VAL A 192 -11.74 -13.60 -6.86
C VAL A 192 -12.65 -14.21 -7.90
N VAL A 193 -12.34 -15.41 -8.37
CA VAL A 193 -13.06 -16.05 -9.48
C VAL A 193 -13.49 -17.45 -9.06
N GLU A 194 -14.77 -17.77 -9.23
CA GLU A 194 -15.22 -19.16 -9.23
C GLU A 194 -15.00 -19.75 -10.62
N LEU A 195 -14.22 -20.84 -10.69
CA LEU A 195 -13.95 -21.56 -11.93
C LEU A 195 -14.93 -22.71 -12.07
N HIS A 196 -15.47 -22.89 -13.30
CA HIS A 196 -16.47 -23.92 -13.61
C HIS A 196 -15.90 -25.02 -14.57
N PRO A 197 -14.89 -25.83 -14.12
CA PRO A 197 -14.25 -26.82 -14.97
C PRO A 197 -15.21 -27.92 -15.43
N ARG A 198 -16.37 -28.08 -14.82
CA ARG A 198 -17.42 -29.00 -15.29
C ARG A 198 -18.11 -28.50 -16.54
N VAL A 199 -18.13 -27.16 -16.76
CA VAL A 199 -18.76 -26.52 -17.94
C VAL A 199 -17.77 -26.47 -19.10
N TYR A 200 -16.57 -25.92 -18.89
CA TYR A 200 -15.61 -25.66 -19.96
C TYR A 200 -14.36 -26.55 -19.93
N GLN A 201 -14.38 -27.61 -19.13
CA GLN A 201 -13.30 -28.60 -19.00
C GLN A 201 -11.94 -27.99 -18.63
N ASN A 202 -10.87 -28.78 -18.67
CA ASN A 202 -9.51 -28.32 -18.41
C ASN A 202 -9.01 -27.28 -19.42
N GLU A 203 -9.51 -27.34 -20.64
CA GLU A 203 -9.15 -26.39 -21.71
C GLU A 203 -9.63 -24.98 -21.40
N GLY A 204 -10.87 -24.81 -20.94
CA GLY A 204 -11.38 -23.51 -20.51
C GLY A 204 -10.67 -22.99 -19.27
N THR A 205 -10.33 -23.85 -18.30
CA THR A 205 -9.52 -23.47 -17.13
C THR A 205 -8.13 -22.96 -17.56
N ALA A 206 -7.51 -23.61 -18.53
CA ALA A 206 -6.23 -23.17 -19.09
C ALA A 206 -6.36 -21.82 -19.82
N ARG A 207 -7.47 -21.57 -20.55
CA ARG A 207 -7.76 -20.26 -21.19
C ARG A 207 -7.90 -19.16 -20.16
N CYS A 208 -8.66 -19.36 -19.07
CA CYS A 208 -8.77 -18.40 -17.98
C CYS A 208 -7.38 -18.03 -17.42
N SER A 209 -6.59 -19.05 -17.10
CA SER A 209 -5.25 -18.86 -16.53
C SER A 209 -4.30 -18.15 -17.50
N ALA A 210 -4.34 -18.49 -18.79
CA ALA A 210 -3.53 -17.85 -19.83
C ALA A 210 -3.92 -16.37 -20.04
N ALA A 211 -5.22 -16.07 -20.09
CA ALA A 211 -5.73 -14.70 -20.21
C ALA A 211 -5.29 -13.83 -19.02
N LEU A 212 -5.43 -14.34 -17.81
CA LEU A 212 -5.00 -13.63 -16.60
C LEU A 212 -3.48 -13.46 -16.53
N ALA A 213 -2.70 -14.48 -16.91
CA ALA A 213 -1.25 -14.38 -17.01
C ALA A 213 -0.79 -13.33 -18.03
N ALA A 214 -1.45 -13.25 -19.19
CA ALA A 214 -1.18 -12.22 -20.21
C ALA A 214 -1.47 -10.80 -19.70
N CYS A 215 -2.42 -10.65 -18.77
CA CYS A 215 -2.71 -9.39 -18.07
C CYS A 215 -1.80 -9.15 -16.86
N GLY A 216 -0.79 -9.99 -16.60
CA GLY A 216 0.14 -9.85 -15.48
C GLY A 216 -0.36 -10.38 -14.14
N PHE A 217 -1.39 -11.22 -14.12
CA PHE A 217 -1.87 -11.87 -12.91
C PHE A 217 -1.22 -13.22 -12.67
N THR A 218 -1.05 -13.57 -11.40
CA THR A 218 -0.55 -14.86 -10.95
C THR A 218 -1.53 -15.50 -9.97
N TYR A 219 -1.68 -16.81 -10.05
CA TYR A 219 -2.45 -17.59 -9.08
C TYR A 219 -1.90 -17.43 -7.67
N ASP A 220 -2.73 -16.98 -6.72
CA ASP A 220 -2.35 -16.83 -5.32
C ASP A 220 -2.66 -18.10 -4.52
N ALA A 221 -1.70 -19.03 -4.49
CA ALA A 221 -1.83 -20.30 -3.78
C ALA A 221 -2.01 -20.16 -2.26
N ARG A 222 -1.60 -19.04 -1.65
CA ARG A 222 -1.76 -18.81 -0.21
C ARG A 222 -3.21 -18.49 0.15
N ARG A 223 -3.95 -17.86 -0.77
CA ARG A 223 -5.34 -17.47 -0.58
C ARG A 223 -6.31 -18.50 -1.17
N SER A 224 -5.97 -19.09 -2.30
CA SER A 224 -6.75 -20.17 -2.94
C SER A 224 -6.53 -21.50 -2.21
N ARG A 225 -7.54 -21.99 -1.49
CA ARG A 225 -7.42 -23.17 -0.63
C ARG A 225 -8.11 -24.42 -1.19
N GLY A 226 -7.85 -24.74 -2.47
CA GLY A 226 -8.24 -26.04 -3.03
C GLY A 226 -9.73 -26.21 -3.35
N GLY A 227 -10.44 -25.13 -3.65
CA GLY A 227 -11.80 -25.13 -4.19
C GLY A 227 -11.83 -24.60 -5.61
N THR A 228 -13.05 -24.44 -6.14
CA THR A 228 -13.30 -23.77 -7.43
C THR A 228 -13.10 -22.27 -7.35
N VAL A 229 -13.31 -21.66 -6.17
CA VAL A 229 -13.08 -20.24 -5.92
C VAL A 229 -11.61 -19.96 -5.67
N VAL A 230 -10.99 -19.23 -6.56
CA VAL A 230 -9.56 -18.96 -6.59
C VAL A 230 -9.26 -17.47 -6.65
N VAL A 231 -8.06 -17.10 -6.20
CA VAL A 231 -7.57 -15.73 -6.23
C VAL A 231 -6.44 -15.62 -7.24
N PHE A 232 -6.54 -14.62 -8.09
CA PHE A 232 -5.43 -14.16 -8.90
C PHE A 232 -5.04 -12.76 -8.45
N THR A 233 -3.75 -12.51 -8.31
CA THR A 233 -3.23 -11.20 -7.93
C THR A 233 -2.28 -10.72 -9.02
N ARG A 234 -2.41 -9.44 -9.40
CA ARG A 234 -1.51 -8.86 -10.40
C ARG A 234 -0.09 -8.91 -9.86
N HIS A 235 0.78 -9.46 -10.67
CA HIS A 235 2.20 -9.48 -10.37
C HIS A 235 2.79 -8.15 -10.85
N ASP A 236 2.75 -7.15 -9.98
CA ASP A 236 3.32 -5.82 -10.27
C ASP A 236 4.85 -5.84 -10.29
N GLY A 237 5.45 -6.95 -10.73
CA GLY A 237 6.88 -7.17 -10.55
C GLY A 237 7.29 -7.09 -9.07
N LYS A 238 6.37 -7.38 -8.13
CA LYS A 238 6.73 -7.43 -6.70
C LYS A 238 7.85 -8.43 -6.53
N ILE A 239 8.96 -7.93 -6.07
CA ILE A 239 10.09 -8.74 -5.68
C ILE A 239 9.61 -9.60 -4.51
N THR A 240 9.69 -10.93 -4.65
CA THR A 240 9.33 -11.85 -3.59
C THR A 240 10.45 -11.91 -2.58
N HIS A 241 10.16 -11.52 -1.35
CA HIS A 241 11.06 -11.65 -0.22
C HIS A 241 10.64 -12.81 0.67
N LYS A 242 11.62 -13.42 1.35
CA LYS A 242 11.41 -14.54 2.28
C LYS A 242 10.61 -14.10 3.51
N ARG A 243 10.88 -12.88 3.99
CA ARG A 243 10.27 -12.30 5.18
C ARG A 243 9.32 -11.17 4.83
N ARG A 244 8.31 -10.99 5.68
CA ARG A 244 7.50 -9.76 5.68
C ARG A 244 8.17 -8.73 6.55
N VAL A 245 8.51 -7.59 5.94
CA VAL A 245 9.13 -6.46 6.63
C VAL A 245 8.26 -5.23 6.41
N CYS A 246 7.82 -4.60 7.50
CA CYS A 246 6.97 -3.42 7.46
C CYS A 246 7.75 -2.15 7.79
N ALA A 247 7.69 -1.16 6.89
CA ALA A 247 8.10 0.20 7.19
C ALA A 247 6.88 1.04 7.59
N VAL A 248 6.99 1.72 8.75
CA VAL A 248 5.98 2.67 9.24
C VAL A 248 6.51 4.08 9.10
N THR A 249 5.80 4.97 8.43
CA THR A 249 6.24 6.34 8.20
C THR A 249 5.09 7.34 8.27
N CYS A 250 5.46 8.60 8.65
CA CYS A 250 4.59 9.76 8.51
C CYS A 250 5.11 10.64 7.39
N MET A 251 4.22 11.10 6.51
CA MET A 251 4.58 11.96 5.38
C MET A 251 3.79 13.27 5.38
N LYS A 252 4.47 14.36 5.04
CA LYS A 252 3.86 15.65 4.76
C LYS A 252 4.62 16.33 3.63
N ASP A 253 3.94 16.60 2.51
CA ASP A 253 4.49 17.28 1.34
C ASP A 253 5.77 16.63 0.79
N GLU A 254 5.71 15.33 0.52
CA GLU A 254 6.81 14.51 0.00
C GLU A 254 6.52 13.96 -1.42
N GLY A 255 5.52 14.52 -2.11
CA GLY A 255 5.01 14.01 -3.40
C GLY A 255 6.07 13.67 -4.43
N PRO A 256 7.08 14.52 -4.71
CA PRO A 256 8.15 14.23 -5.67
C PRO A 256 9.04 13.04 -5.32
N PHE A 257 9.15 12.68 -4.04
CA PHE A 257 10.15 11.74 -3.51
C PHE A 257 9.59 10.35 -3.18
N ILE A 258 8.26 10.21 -3.11
CA ILE A 258 7.59 8.96 -2.67
C ILE A 258 7.94 7.78 -3.57
N LEU A 259 7.94 7.97 -4.90
CA LEU A 259 8.12 6.86 -5.85
C LEU A 259 9.51 6.25 -5.77
N GLU A 260 10.55 7.08 -5.65
CA GLU A 260 11.92 6.61 -5.44
C GLU A 260 12.02 5.80 -4.15
N TRP A 261 11.51 6.35 -3.04
CA TRP A 261 11.58 5.73 -1.74
C TRP A 261 10.87 4.38 -1.70
N ILE A 262 9.66 4.29 -2.25
CA ILE A 262 8.89 3.04 -2.34
C ILE A 262 9.59 2.03 -3.26
N ALA A 263 10.01 2.46 -4.47
CA ALA A 263 10.65 1.60 -5.44
C ALA A 263 11.94 0.98 -4.89
N TYR A 264 12.78 1.80 -4.27
CA TYR A 264 14.04 1.38 -3.66
C TYR A 264 13.81 0.36 -2.53
N HIS A 265 12.94 0.70 -1.57
CA HIS A 265 12.74 -0.16 -0.40
C HIS A 265 12.01 -1.47 -0.74
N GLN A 266 11.18 -1.51 -1.78
CA GLN A 266 10.64 -2.76 -2.30
C GLN A 266 11.74 -3.70 -2.77
N MET A 267 12.80 -3.18 -3.39
CA MET A 267 13.91 -3.99 -3.88
C MET A 267 14.80 -4.48 -2.74
N VAL A 268 15.04 -3.66 -1.74
CA VAL A 268 15.88 -4.01 -0.57
C VAL A 268 15.19 -5.01 0.35
N GLY A 269 13.85 -5.08 0.36
CA GLY A 269 13.13 -6.09 1.14
C GLY A 269 12.02 -5.59 2.05
N ILE A 270 11.62 -4.33 1.96
CA ILE A 270 10.39 -3.86 2.60
C ILE A 270 9.20 -4.37 1.77
N THR A 271 8.36 -5.18 2.38
CA THR A 271 7.21 -5.81 1.73
C THR A 271 5.91 -5.09 2.00
N ASP A 272 5.82 -4.43 3.13
CA ASP A 272 4.64 -3.72 3.61
C ASP A 272 5.03 -2.29 4.01
N PHE A 273 4.25 -1.31 3.54
CA PHE A 273 4.42 0.09 3.88
C PHE A 273 3.14 0.58 4.55
N LEU A 274 3.22 0.94 5.82
CA LEU A 274 2.13 1.60 6.54
C LEU A 274 2.44 3.09 6.65
N ILE A 275 1.71 3.90 5.88
CA ILE A 275 2.01 5.32 5.71
C ILE A 275 0.86 6.16 6.25
N PHE A 276 1.19 7.13 7.10
CA PHE A 276 0.26 8.13 7.62
C PHE A 276 0.58 9.49 7.02
N SER A 277 -0.39 10.16 6.41
CA SER A 277 -0.22 11.53 5.91
C SER A 277 -1.02 12.53 6.70
N ASN A 278 -0.54 13.77 6.78
CA ASN A 278 -1.25 14.89 7.39
C ASN A 278 -0.93 16.20 6.67
N ASP A 279 -1.96 17.04 6.51
CA ASP A 279 -1.86 18.42 6.03
C ASP A 279 -1.01 18.57 4.75
N CYS A 280 -1.17 17.66 3.77
CA CYS A 280 -0.42 17.68 2.51
C CYS A 280 -1.06 18.64 1.51
N SER A 281 -0.22 19.38 0.77
CA SER A 281 -0.65 20.35 -0.24
C SER A 281 -0.06 20.13 -1.63
N ASP A 282 0.85 19.17 -1.79
CA ASP A 282 1.68 18.92 -2.97
C ASP A 282 1.30 17.68 -3.80
N GLY A 283 0.15 17.04 -3.49
CA GLY A 283 -0.26 15.80 -4.14
C GLY A 283 0.21 14.53 -3.43
N THR A 284 0.92 14.64 -2.30
CA THR A 284 1.35 13.48 -1.48
C THR A 284 0.20 12.54 -1.17
N THR A 285 -0.95 13.07 -0.70
CA THR A 285 -2.11 12.25 -0.32
C THR A 285 -2.66 11.47 -1.50
N GLU A 286 -2.81 12.11 -2.65
CA GLU A 286 -3.35 11.52 -3.88
C GLU A 286 -2.43 10.43 -4.44
N ILE A 287 -1.12 10.64 -4.42
CA ILE A 287 -0.10 9.64 -4.80
C ILE A 287 -0.21 8.42 -3.89
N LEU A 288 -0.27 8.63 -2.57
CA LEU A 288 -0.37 7.56 -1.59
C LEU A 288 -1.69 6.80 -1.71
N ASP A 289 -2.81 7.49 -1.97
CA ASP A 289 -4.10 6.88 -2.24
C ASP A 289 -4.06 6.00 -3.49
N ARG A 290 -3.38 6.46 -4.56
CA ARG A 290 -3.21 5.64 -5.76
C ARG A 290 -2.32 4.43 -5.51
N LEU A 291 -1.22 4.57 -4.81
CA LEU A 291 -0.33 3.46 -4.44
C LEU A 291 -1.05 2.45 -3.53
N ASP A 292 -1.95 2.91 -2.62
CA ASP A 292 -2.79 2.03 -1.81
C ASP A 292 -3.79 1.26 -2.68
N ALA A 293 -4.48 1.92 -3.61
CA ALA A 293 -5.38 1.28 -4.56
C ALA A 293 -4.67 0.25 -5.45
N MET A 294 -3.42 0.50 -5.83
CA MET A 294 -2.56 -0.44 -6.57
C MET A 294 -2.00 -1.56 -5.68
N GLY A 295 -2.13 -1.47 -4.35
CA GLY A 295 -1.66 -2.49 -3.40
C GLY A 295 -0.19 -2.40 -3.03
N HIS A 296 0.49 -1.29 -3.32
CA HIS A 296 1.90 -1.09 -2.99
C HIS A 296 2.12 -0.59 -1.56
N VAL A 297 1.16 0.14 -1.00
CA VAL A 297 1.22 0.68 0.35
C VAL A 297 -0.11 0.50 1.07
N ARG A 298 -0.13 0.69 2.37
CA ARG A 298 -1.32 0.96 3.17
C ARG A 298 -1.28 2.42 3.58
N HIS A 299 -2.16 3.25 3.03
CA HIS A 299 -2.24 4.67 3.34
C HIS A 299 -3.42 4.99 4.26
N LEU A 300 -3.15 5.81 5.29
CA LEU A 300 -4.14 6.27 6.26
C LEU A 300 -3.93 7.77 6.57
N PRO A 301 -5.00 8.52 6.84
CA PRO A 301 -4.84 9.82 7.46
C PRO A 301 -4.20 9.67 8.84
N ASN A 302 -3.36 10.63 9.24
CA ASN A 302 -2.70 10.58 10.54
C ASN A 302 -3.75 10.62 11.67
N PRO A 303 -3.74 9.69 12.64
CA PRO A 303 -4.74 9.61 13.69
C PRO A 303 -4.73 10.81 14.66
N SER A 304 -3.67 11.61 14.66
CA SER A 304 -3.54 12.83 15.47
C SER A 304 -4.21 14.06 14.85
N MET A 305 -4.72 13.97 13.61
CA MET A 305 -5.37 15.11 12.95
C MET A 305 -6.56 15.61 13.78
N GLY A 306 -6.55 16.91 14.09
CA GLY A 306 -7.59 17.55 14.91
C GLY A 306 -7.46 17.35 16.44
N LEU A 307 -6.52 16.53 16.92
CA LEU A 307 -6.36 16.23 18.34
C LEU A 307 -5.31 17.11 19.05
N GLY A 308 -4.57 17.97 18.32
CA GLY A 308 -3.51 18.80 18.89
C GLY A 308 -2.31 18.03 19.44
N THR A 309 -2.21 16.73 19.15
CA THR A 309 -1.13 15.83 19.58
C THR A 309 0.01 15.78 18.57
N ARG A 310 1.16 15.23 18.98
CA ARG A 310 2.30 15.05 18.06
C ARG A 310 1.98 14.00 17.01
N HIS A 311 2.15 14.32 15.72
CA HIS A 311 1.77 13.47 14.59
C HIS A 311 2.49 12.12 14.58
N GLN A 312 3.82 12.12 14.60
CA GLN A 312 4.61 10.91 14.45
C GLN A 312 4.49 9.95 15.66
N PRO A 313 4.62 10.38 16.93
CA PRO A 313 4.43 9.49 18.07
C PRO A 313 3.04 8.84 18.12
N THR A 314 1.99 9.60 17.78
CA THR A 314 0.62 9.09 17.76
C THR A 314 0.43 8.04 16.67
N ALA A 315 0.92 8.30 15.47
CA ALA A 315 0.87 7.35 14.35
C ALA A 315 1.63 6.04 14.68
N LEU A 316 2.82 6.14 15.27
CA LEU A 316 3.60 4.97 15.67
C LEU A 316 2.90 4.13 16.74
N GLN A 317 2.28 4.75 17.73
CA GLN A 317 1.49 4.02 18.72
C GLN A 317 0.26 3.36 18.10
N TYR A 318 -0.37 4.01 17.13
CA TYR A 318 -1.53 3.48 16.43
C TYR A 318 -1.16 2.34 15.48
N SER A 319 0.03 2.38 14.85
CA SER A 319 0.50 1.40 13.88
C SER A 319 0.48 -0.04 14.38
N ARG A 320 0.71 -0.26 15.68
CA ARG A 320 0.75 -1.59 16.32
C ARG A 320 -0.56 -2.38 16.23
N TYR A 321 -1.69 -1.72 15.89
CA TYR A 321 -2.99 -2.38 15.72
C TYR A 321 -3.26 -2.75 14.27
N HIS A 322 -2.38 -2.38 13.34
CA HIS A 322 -2.53 -2.68 11.92
C HIS A 322 -1.86 -4.01 11.55
N ARG A 323 -2.56 -4.75 10.68
CA ARG A 323 -2.07 -6.08 10.24
C ARG A 323 -0.72 -6.02 9.54
N GLU A 324 -0.42 -4.91 8.87
CA GLU A 324 0.86 -4.66 8.21
C GLU A 324 2.03 -4.79 9.20
N VAL A 325 1.82 -4.36 10.45
CA VAL A 325 2.80 -4.48 11.55
C VAL A 325 2.63 -5.81 12.28
N THR A 326 1.40 -6.20 12.67
CA THR A 326 1.17 -7.39 13.51
C THR A 326 1.46 -8.71 12.79
N GLU A 327 1.39 -8.75 11.46
CA GLU A 327 1.70 -9.92 10.64
C GLU A 327 3.13 -9.89 10.06
N ALA A 328 3.85 -8.78 10.18
CA ALA A 328 5.23 -8.66 9.72
C ALA A 328 6.18 -9.47 10.61
N ASP A 329 7.24 -10.04 10.03
CA ASP A 329 8.33 -10.67 10.77
C ASP A 329 9.21 -9.62 11.43
N TRP A 330 9.39 -8.48 10.75
CA TRP A 330 10.14 -7.31 11.21
C TRP A 330 9.40 -6.01 10.93
N SER A 331 9.56 -5.02 11.78
CA SER A 331 9.05 -3.67 11.55
C SER A 331 10.11 -2.60 11.88
N ILE A 332 10.03 -1.45 11.19
CA ILE A 332 10.89 -0.29 11.42
C ILE A 332 10.09 1.00 11.20
N SER A 333 10.38 2.02 12.02
CA SER A 333 9.94 3.39 11.72
C SER A 333 10.99 4.11 10.89
N MET A 334 10.59 4.75 9.80
CA MET A 334 11.50 5.44 8.88
C MET A 334 10.88 6.75 8.39
N ASP A 335 11.74 7.69 7.99
CA ASP A 335 11.36 8.90 7.28
C ASP A 335 11.63 8.75 5.77
N VAL A 336 10.98 9.58 4.93
CA VAL A 336 11.04 9.44 3.46
C VAL A 336 12.39 9.89 2.88
N ASP A 337 13.23 10.52 3.68
CA ASP A 337 14.59 10.91 3.34
C ASP A 337 15.66 9.91 3.86
N GLU A 338 15.23 8.74 4.34
CA GLU A 338 16.08 7.67 4.86
C GLU A 338 16.04 6.44 3.92
N PHE A 339 17.22 5.89 3.58
CA PHE A 339 17.39 4.74 2.68
C PHE A 339 18.24 3.66 3.33
N ILE A 340 17.68 2.45 3.47
CA ILE A 340 18.38 1.30 4.03
C ILE A 340 19.38 0.76 3.00
N ASN A 341 20.66 0.78 3.31
CA ASN A 341 21.72 0.32 2.42
C ASN A 341 22.38 -0.94 3.00
N VAL A 342 22.08 -2.10 2.44
CA VAL A 342 22.61 -3.41 2.86
C VAL A 342 23.89 -3.70 2.10
N HIS A 343 24.94 -4.13 2.81
CA HIS A 343 26.26 -4.40 2.23
C HIS A 343 26.55 -5.90 2.08
N VAL A 344 25.76 -6.77 2.75
CA VAL A 344 25.97 -8.22 2.75
C VAL A 344 25.13 -8.95 1.70
N GLY A 345 25.60 -10.12 1.29
CA GLY A 345 24.90 -11.01 0.38
C GLY A 345 24.47 -10.34 -0.93
N ASN A 346 23.21 -10.53 -1.32
CA ASN A 346 22.61 -9.90 -2.51
C ASN A 346 22.04 -8.50 -2.24
N ARG A 347 22.46 -7.83 -1.17
CA ARG A 347 22.03 -6.48 -0.74
C ARG A 347 20.55 -6.38 -0.38
N THR A 348 19.98 -7.46 0.16
CA THR A 348 18.60 -7.47 0.65
C THR A 348 18.54 -7.65 2.15
N LEU A 349 17.41 -7.23 2.75
CA LEU A 349 17.12 -7.47 4.17
C LEU A 349 17.04 -8.96 4.50
N ASP A 350 16.59 -9.80 3.55
CA ASP A 350 16.60 -11.25 3.75
C ASP A 350 18.02 -11.79 3.96
N ALA A 351 18.99 -11.34 3.16
CA ALA A 351 20.39 -11.74 3.32
C ALA A 351 20.98 -11.26 4.65
N PHE A 352 20.64 -10.05 5.07
CA PHE A 352 21.07 -9.52 6.37
C PHE A 352 20.47 -10.29 7.55
N PHE A 353 19.15 -10.53 7.54
CA PHE A 353 18.50 -11.27 8.62
C PHE A 353 18.83 -12.76 8.64
N ASP A 354 19.19 -13.37 7.50
CA ASP A 354 19.70 -14.75 7.45
C ASP A 354 21.10 -14.86 8.10
N ALA A 355 21.92 -13.81 8.03
CA ALA A 355 23.21 -13.76 8.71
C ALA A 355 23.08 -13.52 10.23
N HIS A 356 21.92 -13.03 10.71
CA HIS A 356 21.70 -12.61 12.09
C HIS A 356 20.38 -13.14 12.67
N GLU A 357 20.14 -14.44 12.54
CA GLU A 357 18.88 -15.07 12.96
C GLU A 357 18.56 -14.90 14.46
N GLU A 358 19.58 -14.75 15.32
CA GLU A 358 19.40 -14.57 16.75
C GLU A 358 18.93 -13.14 17.13
N ALA A 359 19.19 -12.13 16.31
CA ALA A 359 18.83 -10.76 16.64
C ALA A 359 17.30 -10.56 16.69
N ASN A 360 16.82 -9.78 17.65
CA ASN A 360 15.43 -9.35 17.71
C ASN A 360 15.25 -7.82 17.73
N PHE A 361 16.34 -7.08 17.91
CA PHE A 361 16.44 -5.65 17.66
C PHE A 361 17.71 -5.35 16.84
N VAL A 362 17.60 -4.52 15.79
CA VAL A 362 18.75 -4.07 15.01
C VAL A 362 18.70 -2.56 14.84
N SER A 363 19.67 -1.85 15.41
CA SER A 363 19.76 -0.39 15.28
C SER A 363 20.66 0.01 14.13
N LEU A 364 20.12 0.70 13.15
CA LEU A 364 20.83 1.29 12.03
C LEU A 364 21.30 2.69 12.38
N CYS A 365 22.58 2.96 12.20
CA CYS A 365 23.17 4.28 12.39
C CYS A 365 22.93 5.16 11.18
N HIS A 366 22.50 6.41 11.36
CA HIS A 366 22.42 7.39 10.27
C HIS A 366 23.82 7.68 9.71
N LEU A 367 23.90 7.76 8.40
CA LEU A 367 24.97 8.40 7.68
C LEU A 367 24.36 9.57 6.91
N ASP A 368 24.58 10.80 7.40
CA ASP A 368 24.02 12.01 6.80
C ASP A 368 24.75 12.33 5.49
N PHE A 369 23.97 12.53 4.42
CA PHE A 369 24.43 12.97 3.10
C PHE A 369 24.11 14.45 2.90
N GLY A 370 25.08 15.20 2.40
CA GLY A 370 24.92 16.60 2.05
C GLY A 370 24.40 16.79 0.63
N CYS A 371 24.25 18.05 0.23
CA CYS A 371 23.77 18.44 -1.10
C CYS A 371 24.77 18.18 -2.24
N ALA A 372 26.00 17.81 -1.94
CA ALA A 372 27.10 17.63 -2.92
C ALA A 372 27.31 18.84 -3.87
N GLY A 373 26.95 20.07 -3.43
CA GLY A 373 27.00 21.27 -4.24
C GLY A 373 25.83 21.44 -5.22
N ILE A 374 24.84 20.56 -5.20
CA ILE A 374 23.68 20.63 -6.11
C ILE A 374 22.73 21.72 -5.66
N GLU A 375 22.62 22.77 -6.46
CA GLU A 375 21.71 23.88 -6.21
C GLU A 375 20.29 23.56 -6.65
N THR A 376 20.14 23.13 -7.92
CA THR A 376 18.85 23.02 -8.59
C THR A 376 18.17 21.69 -8.32
N TYR A 377 16.86 21.71 -8.13
CA TYR A 377 16.05 20.50 -8.05
C TYR A 377 15.87 19.86 -9.43
N GLU A 378 16.21 18.59 -9.52
CA GLU A 378 15.93 17.74 -10.66
C GLU A 378 15.09 16.54 -10.24
N ASP A 379 14.14 16.12 -11.12
CA ASP A 379 13.31 14.91 -10.93
C ASP A 379 14.14 13.65 -11.28
N THR A 380 15.17 13.43 -10.49
CA THR A 380 16.14 12.34 -10.61
C THR A 380 16.32 11.72 -9.21
N PRO A 381 16.51 10.40 -9.07
CA PRO A 381 16.69 9.78 -7.77
C PRO A 381 17.74 10.47 -6.91
N ILE A 382 17.37 10.73 -5.65
CA ILE A 382 18.27 11.36 -4.66
C ILE A 382 19.52 10.51 -4.46
N ILE A 383 19.33 9.18 -4.36
CA ILE A 383 20.43 8.24 -4.18
C ILE A 383 21.43 8.22 -5.36
N GLU A 384 21.03 8.67 -6.54
CA GLU A 384 21.91 8.82 -7.71
C GLU A 384 22.74 10.10 -7.62
N GLN A 385 22.12 11.18 -7.14
CA GLN A 385 22.70 12.53 -7.13
C GLN A 385 23.64 12.76 -5.94
N MET A 386 23.24 12.33 -4.74
CA MET A 386 23.89 12.69 -3.48
C MET A 386 24.84 11.57 -3.04
N GLN A 387 26.15 11.77 -3.25
CA GLN A 387 27.19 10.80 -2.88
C GLN A 387 28.17 11.34 -1.82
N ARG A 388 28.09 12.64 -1.50
CA ARG A 388 28.91 13.24 -0.44
C ARG A 388 28.21 13.07 0.90
N CYS A 389 28.97 12.66 1.93
CA CYS A 389 28.42 12.33 3.23
C CYS A 389 29.31 12.78 4.40
N ALA A 390 28.85 12.58 5.60
CA ALA A 390 29.62 12.74 6.81
C ALA A 390 30.75 11.70 6.90
N VAL A 391 31.86 12.04 7.54
CA VAL A 391 32.96 11.12 7.82
C VAL A 391 32.44 9.89 8.58
N LYS A 392 32.60 8.68 8.01
CA LYS A 392 32.08 7.44 8.62
C LYS A 392 32.70 7.14 9.98
N GLN A 393 33.96 7.45 10.16
CA GLN A 393 34.72 7.21 11.40
C GLN A 393 35.32 8.53 11.91
N PRO A 394 34.55 9.42 12.51
CA PRO A 394 35.07 10.69 13.01
C PRO A 394 36.11 10.45 14.13
N GLU A 395 37.12 11.30 14.20
CA GLU A 395 38.17 11.21 15.23
C GLU A 395 37.63 11.32 16.65
N ALA A 396 36.63 12.17 16.85
CA ALA A 396 35.94 12.33 18.12
C ALA A 396 35.11 11.08 18.47
N LYS A 397 35.60 10.27 19.40
CA LYS A 397 34.90 9.06 19.88
C LYS A 397 33.58 9.35 20.62
N THR A 398 33.31 10.59 20.96
CA THR A 398 32.07 11.05 21.63
C THR A 398 30.96 11.38 20.66
N LYS A 399 31.26 11.67 19.37
CA LYS A 399 30.26 12.04 18.37
C LYS A 399 29.25 10.90 18.17
N ARG A 400 27.97 11.21 18.31
CA ARG A 400 26.86 10.26 18.13
C ARG A 400 26.01 10.69 16.95
N ARG A 401 25.35 9.72 16.31
CA ARG A 401 24.41 9.94 15.22
C ARG A 401 23.07 9.30 15.52
N GLY A 402 22.00 9.82 14.94
CA GLY A 402 20.67 9.26 15.05
C GLY A 402 20.63 7.78 14.65
N ILE A 403 19.58 7.10 15.08
CA ILE A 403 19.36 5.69 14.76
C ILE A 403 17.90 5.45 14.42
N LYS A 404 17.66 4.40 13.62
CA LYS A 404 16.35 3.74 13.50
C LYS A 404 16.52 2.27 13.81
N THR A 405 15.48 1.65 14.38
CA THR A 405 15.62 0.28 14.90
C THR A 405 14.60 -0.65 14.28
N PHE A 406 15.07 -1.72 13.67
CA PHE A 406 14.26 -2.88 13.33
C PHE A 406 13.86 -3.64 14.59
N ILE A 407 12.59 -4.05 14.64
CA ILE A 407 12.01 -4.81 15.74
C ILE A 407 11.41 -6.09 15.15
N ARG A 408 11.86 -7.25 15.65
CA ARG A 408 11.31 -8.55 15.25
C ARG A 408 10.00 -8.81 15.99
N LYS A 409 9.09 -9.53 15.36
CA LYS A 409 7.75 -9.83 15.88
C LYS A 409 7.75 -10.47 17.27
N ASP A 410 8.74 -11.30 17.56
CA ASP A 410 8.92 -11.99 18.84
C ASP A 410 9.85 -11.27 19.83
N ALA A 411 10.21 -10.01 19.55
CA ALA A 411 11.03 -9.20 20.43
C ALA A 411 10.36 -9.04 21.81
N PRO A 412 11.17 -8.99 22.91
CA PRO A 412 10.67 -8.73 24.25
C PRO A 412 9.80 -7.49 24.35
N ASP A 413 8.96 -7.44 25.40
CA ASP A 413 7.96 -6.39 25.58
C ASP A 413 8.56 -4.98 25.54
N HIS A 414 7.98 -4.11 24.70
CA HIS A 414 8.52 -2.80 24.39
C HIS A 414 7.45 -1.81 23.92
N THR A 415 7.76 -0.53 24.01
CA THR A 415 6.99 0.54 23.34
C THR A 415 7.73 1.02 22.11
N VAL A 416 7.07 0.99 20.95
CA VAL A 416 7.60 1.51 19.69
C VAL A 416 7.80 3.02 19.78
N SER A 417 8.94 3.51 19.31
CA SER A 417 9.22 4.94 19.17
C SER A 417 9.99 5.22 17.88
N ASN A 418 10.14 6.51 17.53
CA ASN A 418 10.74 6.91 16.25
C ASN A 418 12.18 6.41 16.04
N HIS A 419 13.00 6.41 17.09
CA HIS A 419 14.43 6.07 16.98
C HIS A 419 14.73 4.66 17.50
N ARG A 420 14.36 4.39 18.72
CA ARG A 420 14.53 3.08 19.35
C ARG A 420 13.35 2.75 20.24
N PRO A 421 12.97 1.46 20.36
CA PRO A 421 11.94 1.06 21.30
C PRO A 421 12.38 1.31 22.74
N LYS A 422 11.40 1.56 23.63
CA LYS A 422 11.60 1.55 25.07
C LYS A 422 11.29 0.15 25.57
N LEU A 423 12.28 -0.52 26.14
CA LEU A 423 12.11 -1.82 26.77
C LEU A 423 11.36 -1.66 28.11
N HIS A 424 10.38 -2.53 28.37
CA HIS A 424 9.67 -2.56 29.66
C HIS A 424 10.50 -3.29 30.73
N ASP A 425 11.16 -4.38 30.33
CA ASP A 425 12.17 -5.06 31.15
C ASP A 425 13.52 -5.08 30.41
N PRO A 426 14.44 -4.15 30.71
CA PRO A 426 15.76 -4.12 30.09
C PRO A 426 16.64 -5.32 30.44
N ASP A 427 16.29 -6.07 31.49
CA ASP A 427 17.05 -7.22 31.96
C ASP A 427 16.53 -8.55 31.40
N ASP A 428 15.49 -8.54 30.55
CA ASP A 428 14.98 -9.74 29.89
C ASP A 428 16.12 -10.44 29.12
N PRO A 429 16.44 -11.72 29.46
CA PRO A 429 17.52 -12.46 28.81
C PRO A 429 17.27 -12.77 27.34
N LYS A 430 16.04 -12.59 26.85
CA LYS A 430 15.67 -12.76 25.44
C LYS A 430 16.09 -11.59 24.56
N ILE A 431 16.52 -10.45 25.13
CA ILE A 431 16.98 -9.30 24.37
C ILE A 431 18.28 -9.66 23.67
N ASN A 432 18.23 -9.71 22.33
CA ASN A 432 19.39 -9.79 21.48
C ASN A 432 19.39 -8.59 20.53
N TRP A 433 20.01 -7.51 20.99
CA TRP A 433 20.05 -6.22 20.29
C TRP A 433 21.42 -5.99 19.70
N MET A 434 21.47 -5.73 18.38
CA MET A 434 22.70 -5.47 17.64
C MET A 434 22.64 -4.14 16.88
N ASP A 435 23.80 -3.70 16.40
CA ASP A 435 23.94 -2.58 15.48
C ASP A 435 24.15 -3.03 14.01
N GLY A 436 24.18 -2.08 13.08
CA GLY A 436 24.38 -2.33 11.66
C GLY A 436 25.78 -2.88 11.27
N GLY A 437 26.70 -3.00 12.20
CA GLY A 437 27.99 -3.66 12.00
C GLY A 437 28.07 -5.07 12.57
N GLY A 438 26.92 -5.67 12.94
CA GLY A 438 26.88 -7.01 13.52
C GLY A 438 27.31 -7.09 15.00
N ARG A 439 27.47 -5.95 15.69
CA ARG A 439 27.96 -5.90 17.06
C ARG A 439 26.81 -5.81 18.05
N THR A 440 26.96 -6.43 19.22
CA THR A 440 25.98 -6.30 20.32
C THR A 440 25.81 -4.82 20.69
N PHE A 441 24.58 -4.33 20.68
CA PHE A 441 24.25 -2.98 21.09
C PHE A 441 24.47 -2.84 22.61
N PRO A 442 25.28 -1.88 23.10
CA PRO A 442 25.65 -1.80 24.49
C PRO A 442 24.47 -1.69 25.43
N ARG A 443 24.43 -2.50 26.51
CA ARG A 443 23.29 -2.59 27.43
C ARG A 443 22.97 -1.27 28.13
N ASN A 444 23.97 -0.49 28.52
CA ASN A 444 23.77 0.84 29.12
C ASN A 444 23.09 1.83 28.16
N ARG A 445 23.07 1.54 26.84
CA ARG A 445 22.39 2.32 25.83
C ARG A 445 21.01 1.78 25.47
N GLN A 446 20.71 0.55 25.85
CA GLN A 446 19.36 -0.03 25.70
C GLN A 446 18.38 0.63 26.69
N VAL A 447 18.85 1.14 27.82
CA VAL A 447 18.05 1.68 28.94
C VAL A 447 18.06 3.22 29.01
N GLY A 448 19.09 3.88 28.48
CA GLY A 448 19.26 5.33 28.60
C GLY A 448 18.37 6.15 27.63
N GLU A 449 18.27 7.45 27.88
CA GLU A 449 17.53 8.39 27.03
C GLU A 449 18.22 8.72 25.69
N HIS A 450 19.41 8.17 25.45
CA HIS A 450 20.22 8.48 24.28
C HIS A 450 19.58 7.96 22.97
N LYS A 451 19.20 8.85 22.08
CA LYS A 451 18.56 8.58 20.79
C LYS A 451 19.57 8.23 19.68
N GLY A 452 20.87 8.16 19.99
CA GLY A 452 21.93 7.95 19.00
C GLY A 452 22.99 6.93 19.43
N MET A 453 23.83 6.53 18.47
CA MET A 453 24.95 5.60 18.65
C MET A 453 26.25 6.15 18.07
N GLN A 454 27.38 5.61 18.51
CA GLN A 454 28.69 5.92 17.88
C GLN A 454 28.77 5.29 16.51
N PRO A 455 29.24 6.02 15.48
CA PRO A 455 29.28 5.52 14.12
C PRO A 455 30.36 4.48 13.86
N HIS A 456 31.43 4.44 14.67
CA HIS A 456 32.57 3.54 14.45
C HIS A 456 32.15 2.08 14.32
N GLY A 457 32.40 1.50 13.13
CA GLY A 457 32.05 0.13 12.79
C GLY A 457 30.56 -0.16 12.63
N ALA A 458 29.68 0.84 12.78
CA ALA A 458 28.23 0.64 12.70
C ALA A 458 27.67 0.51 11.30
N TYR A 459 28.52 0.68 10.25
CA TYR A 459 28.12 0.67 8.83
C TYR A 459 28.64 -0.55 8.06
N ALA A 460 29.21 -1.55 8.76
CA ALA A 460 29.92 -2.62 8.05
C ALA A 460 28.99 -3.50 7.21
N GLU A 461 27.82 -3.84 7.70
CA GLU A 461 26.92 -4.80 7.06
C GLU A 461 25.62 -4.18 6.56
N ILE A 462 25.12 -3.15 7.27
CA ILE A 462 23.92 -2.40 6.92
C ILE A 462 24.01 -1.00 7.51
N GLN A 463 23.63 0.02 6.74
CA GLN A 463 23.61 1.42 7.20
C GLN A 463 22.29 2.09 6.81
N LEU A 464 21.99 3.24 7.39
CA LEU A 464 20.87 4.07 7.03
C LEU A 464 21.37 5.37 6.43
N ASN A 465 21.29 5.50 5.10
CA ASN A 465 21.61 6.73 4.40
C ASN A 465 20.50 7.74 4.67
N HIS A 466 20.85 8.92 5.15
CA HIS A 466 19.92 9.99 5.47
C HIS A 466 20.22 11.21 4.62
N TYR A 467 19.22 11.67 3.86
CA TYR A 467 19.32 12.78 2.89
C TYR A 467 18.50 13.99 3.34
N PRO A 468 18.83 14.62 4.47
CA PRO A 468 17.96 15.58 5.15
C PRO A 468 17.83 16.92 4.41
N VAL A 469 18.81 17.29 3.60
CA VAL A 469 18.88 18.58 2.92
C VAL A 469 18.52 18.50 1.43
N ARG A 470 18.87 17.40 0.75
CA ARG A 470 18.69 17.23 -0.70
C ARG A 470 19.40 18.35 -1.48
N SER A 471 18.80 18.90 -2.56
CA SER A 471 19.35 20.11 -3.22
C SER A 471 19.07 21.38 -2.41
N MET A 472 19.83 22.45 -2.66
CA MET A 472 19.66 23.75 -1.98
C MET A 472 18.24 24.30 -2.21
N GLU A 473 17.70 24.19 -3.44
CA GLU A 473 16.32 24.59 -3.76
C GLU A 473 15.26 23.76 -3.00
N THR A 474 15.46 22.44 -2.91
CA THR A 474 14.56 21.58 -2.13
C THR A 474 14.61 21.94 -0.64
N TYR A 475 15.76 22.30 -0.13
CA TYR A 475 15.89 22.78 1.24
C TYR A 475 15.09 24.04 1.51
N LEU A 476 15.04 24.99 0.59
CA LEU A 476 14.20 26.19 0.71
C LEU A 476 12.72 25.83 0.91
N THR A 477 12.22 24.84 0.18
CA THR A 477 10.82 24.40 0.36
C THR A 477 10.60 23.76 1.74
N LYS A 478 11.59 23.05 2.27
CA LYS A 478 11.55 22.46 3.63
C LYS A 478 11.57 23.53 4.72
N SER A 479 12.37 24.59 4.55
CA SER A 479 12.52 25.67 5.56
C SER A 479 11.22 26.41 5.84
N ILE A 480 10.33 26.57 4.85
CA ILE A 480 9.07 27.30 4.98
C ILE A 480 7.92 26.41 5.48
N LYS A 481 7.92 25.13 5.14
CA LYS A 481 6.89 24.18 5.54
C LYS A 481 6.86 23.88 7.05
N GLY A 482 7.88 24.29 7.79
CA GLY A 482 8.06 23.95 9.21
C GLY A 482 8.36 22.47 9.45
N ASN A 483 8.87 22.16 10.62
CA ASN A 483 9.16 20.77 11.00
C ASN A 483 7.84 20.02 11.27
N VAL A 484 7.73 18.77 10.79
CA VAL A 484 6.60 17.86 11.05
C VAL A 484 6.36 17.64 12.57
N ILE A 485 7.38 17.91 13.39
CA ILE A 485 7.39 17.67 14.84
C ILE A 485 6.99 18.92 15.64
N ALA A 486 7.29 20.13 15.16
CA ALA A 486 7.00 21.36 15.87
C ALA A 486 6.35 22.40 14.92
N LYS A 487 5.11 22.73 15.16
CA LYS A 487 4.27 23.62 14.32
C LYS A 487 4.86 25.03 14.03
N ASN A 488 5.95 25.44 14.71
CA ASN A 488 6.51 26.80 14.64
C ASN A 488 8.06 26.85 14.58
N ALA A 489 8.75 25.74 14.30
CA ALA A 489 10.21 25.78 14.19
C ALA A 489 10.59 26.05 12.72
N PHE A 490 11.04 27.25 12.44
CA PHE A 490 11.67 27.62 11.18
C PHE A 490 12.97 26.81 11.03
N VAL A 491 13.11 26.06 9.97
CA VAL A 491 14.32 25.27 9.68
C VAL A 491 15.29 26.21 8.93
N GLY A 492 16.14 26.94 9.65
CA GLY A 492 17.07 27.93 9.12
C GLY A 492 18.46 27.39 8.80
N ILE A 493 19.44 28.30 8.72
CA ILE A 493 20.83 27.97 8.37
C ILE A 493 21.48 26.97 9.36
N GLU A 494 21.16 27.03 10.67
CA GLU A 494 21.71 26.13 11.67
C GLU A 494 21.40 24.64 11.38
N TYR A 495 20.16 24.33 10.94
CA TYR A 495 19.80 22.97 10.54
C TYR A 495 20.58 22.53 9.29
N TRP A 496 20.76 23.46 8.32
CA TRP A 496 21.56 23.19 7.13
C TRP A 496 23.00 22.83 7.48
N GLU A 497 23.67 23.66 8.27
CA GLU A 497 25.08 23.47 8.68
C GLU A 497 25.27 22.15 9.42
N ASN A 498 24.33 21.79 10.26
CA ASN A 498 24.33 20.52 11.00
C ASN A 498 24.13 19.30 10.12
N ARG A 499 23.36 19.41 9.04
CA ARG A 499 22.90 18.27 8.23
C ARG A 499 23.52 18.18 6.83
N ASN A 500 24.07 19.26 6.30
CA ASN A 500 24.71 19.28 4.99
C ASN A 500 26.14 18.72 5.05
N GLN A 501 26.26 17.42 5.24
CA GLN A 501 27.54 16.75 5.47
C GLN A 501 28.17 16.29 4.15
N ASN A 502 29.34 16.85 3.77
CA ASN A 502 30.01 16.61 2.48
C ASN A 502 31.49 16.22 2.61
N ALA A 503 31.97 15.89 3.82
CA ALA A 503 33.39 15.70 4.11
C ALA A 503 33.95 14.40 3.51
N ASP A 504 33.09 13.36 3.34
CA ASP A 504 33.49 12.05 2.81
C ASP A 504 32.62 11.69 1.59
N GLU A 505 32.86 10.53 0.99
CA GLU A 505 32.09 10.01 -0.14
C GLU A 505 31.64 8.59 0.12
N ASP A 506 30.37 8.28 -0.20
CA ASP A 506 29.81 6.95 -0.16
C ASP A 506 28.98 6.66 -1.41
N SER A 507 29.51 5.80 -2.26
CA SER A 507 28.86 5.31 -3.48
C SER A 507 28.33 3.88 -3.33
N THR A 508 28.28 3.32 -2.12
CA THR A 508 27.90 1.91 -1.89
C THR A 508 26.47 1.60 -2.26
N ILE A 509 25.56 2.60 -2.31
CA ILE A 509 24.17 2.46 -2.75
C ILE A 509 24.02 2.47 -4.29
N GLN A 510 24.99 3.02 -5.03
CA GLN A 510 24.92 3.25 -6.48
C GLN A 510 24.60 2.00 -7.32
N PRO A 511 25.08 0.78 -7.00
CA PRO A 511 24.71 -0.43 -7.74
C PRO A 511 23.21 -0.71 -7.80
N LEU A 512 22.40 -0.14 -6.88
CA LEU A 512 20.95 -0.33 -6.84
C LEU A 512 20.18 0.73 -7.65
N VAL A 513 20.81 1.81 -8.08
CA VAL A 513 20.16 2.91 -8.83
C VAL A 513 19.50 2.44 -10.13
N PRO A 514 20.15 1.65 -11.02
CA PRO A 514 19.51 1.23 -12.27
C PRO A 514 18.24 0.41 -12.02
N ALA A 515 18.26 -0.48 -11.06
CA ALA A 515 17.12 -1.32 -10.72
C ALA A 515 16.01 -0.50 -10.01
N THR A 516 16.36 0.51 -9.21
CA THR A 516 15.40 1.48 -8.63
C THR A 516 14.68 2.25 -9.73
N LYS A 517 15.41 2.79 -10.71
CA LYS A 517 14.84 3.49 -11.88
C LYS A 517 13.90 2.59 -12.67
N GLN A 518 14.30 1.34 -12.91
CA GLN A 518 13.44 0.35 -13.58
C GLN A 518 12.15 0.11 -12.78
N ARG A 519 12.24 0.01 -11.46
CA ARG A 519 11.08 -0.18 -10.59
C ARG A 519 10.17 1.05 -10.58
N MET A 520 10.73 2.26 -10.50
CA MET A 520 9.98 3.52 -10.67
C MET A 520 9.23 3.56 -12.00
N SER A 521 9.90 3.21 -13.10
CA SER A 521 9.29 3.12 -14.43
C SER A 521 8.11 2.14 -14.46
N THR A 522 8.24 0.99 -13.77
CA THR A 522 7.14 0.03 -13.63
C THR A 522 5.96 0.62 -12.87
N LEU A 523 6.17 1.34 -11.78
CA LEU A 523 5.10 2.04 -11.06
C LEU A 523 4.44 3.12 -11.93
N LEU A 524 5.24 3.90 -12.65
CA LEU A 524 4.79 4.96 -13.55
C LEU A 524 4.15 4.45 -14.86
N SER A 525 4.12 3.15 -15.10
CA SER A 525 3.31 2.57 -16.18
C SER A 525 1.81 2.75 -15.92
N ASP A 526 1.41 2.92 -14.65
CA ASP A 526 0.06 3.36 -14.30
C ASP A 526 -0.13 4.84 -14.67
N PRO A 527 -1.08 5.17 -15.58
CA PRO A 527 -1.21 6.52 -16.10
C PRO A 527 -1.63 7.54 -15.04
N ILE A 528 -2.42 7.12 -14.04
CA ILE A 528 -2.86 8.04 -12.98
C ILE A 528 -1.71 8.35 -12.04
N LEU A 529 -0.98 7.34 -11.62
CA LEU A 529 0.17 7.55 -10.75
C LEU A 529 1.21 8.44 -11.42
N ARG A 530 1.43 8.23 -12.73
CA ARG A 530 2.32 9.09 -13.52
C ARG A 530 1.86 10.54 -13.54
N ASP A 531 0.56 10.79 -13.82
CA ASP A 531 0.01 12.14 -13.90
C ASP A 531 0.06 12.85 -12.53
N LEU A 532 -0.21 12.11 -11.44
CA LEU A 532 -0.11 12.61 -10.06
C LEU A 532 1.33 12.94 -9.69
N HIS A 533 2.28 12.07 -10.01
CA HIS A 533 3.70 12.34 -9.78
C HIS A 533 4.18 13.57 -10.54
N GLN A 534 3.85 13.69 -11.83
CA GLN A 534 4.18 14.86 -12.63
C GLN A 534 3.55 16.15 -12.08
N ALA A 535 2.34 16.06 -11.52
CA ALA A 535 1.69 17.21 -10.87
C ALA A 535 2.46 17.63 -9.60
N ALA A 536 2.88 16.67 -8.77
CA ALA A 536 3.69 16.96 -7.58
C ALA A 536 5.05 17.57 -7.92
N VAL A 537 5.72 17.07 -8.97
CA VAL A 537 6.99 17.63 -9.48
C VAL A 537 6.79 19.06 -9.99
N ARG A 538 5.72 19.33 -10.75
CA ARG A 538 5.39 20.72 -11.19
C ARG A 538 5.15 21.63 -10.00
N TYR A 539 4.32 21.21 -9.05
CA TYR A 539 4.06 21.96 -7.83
C TYR A 539 5.35 22.31 -7.08
N HIS A 540 6.24 21.34 -6.90
CA HIS A 540 7.52 21.58 -6.24
C HIS A 540 8.37 22.63 -6.97
N ARG A 541 8.47 22.56 -8.30
CA ARG A 541 9.19 23.55 -9.12
C ARG A 541 8.56 24.95 -9.03
N GLU A 542 7.25 25.05 -9.00
CA GLU A 542 6.51 26.32 -8.84
C GLU A 542 6.75 26.92 -7.45
N GLN A 543 6.77 26.07 -6.40
CA GLN A 543 7.13 26.52 -5.05
C GLN A 543 8.58 27.05 -5.00
N VAL A 544 9.54 26.32 -5.57
CA VAL A 544 10.93 26.77 -5.68
C VAL A 544 11.03 28.11 -6.40
N ALA A 545 10.34 28.26 -7.55
CA ALA A 545 10.35 29.52 -8.31
C ALA A 545 9.78 30.69 -7.50
N THR A 546 8.67 30.45 -6.77
CA THR A 546 8.06 31.45 -5.89
C THR A 546 9.01 31.87 -4.77
N LEU A 547 9.68 30.90 -4.15
CA LEU A 547 10.63 31.15 -3.06
C LEU A 547 11.87 31.90 -3.55
N ARG A 548 12.40 31.55 -4.72
CA ARG A 548 13.52 32.29 -5.33
C ARG A 548 13.19 33.75 -5.61
N ALA A 549 11.94 34.12 -5.77
CA ALA A 549 11.51 35.51 -5.91
C ALA A 549 11.33 36.24 -4.56
N HIS A 550 11.32 35.50 -3.42
CA HIS A 550 11.12 36.09 -2.10
C HIS A 550 12.45 36.54 -1.46
N PRO A 551 12.58 37.78 -0.95
CA PRO A 551 13.85 38.31 -0.42
C PRO A 551 14.45 37.46 0.70
N ASP A 552 13.64 37.01 1.66
CA ASP A 552 14.13 36.21 2.80
C ASP A 552 14.66 34.81 2.36
N ALA A 553 14.00 34.20 1.38
CA ALA A 553 14.44 32.93 0.83
C ALA A 553 15.71 33.09 -0.01
N GLN A 554 15.87 34.21 -0.70
CA GLN A 554 17.12 34.54 -1.38
C GLN A 554 18.26 34.78 -0.38
N ALA A 555 17.99 35.46 0.74
CA ALA A 555 18.97 35.65 1.80
C ALA A 555 19.44 34.29 2.34
N LEU A 556 18.49 33.39 2.69
CA LEU A 556 18.80 32.03 3.14
C LEU A 556 19.58 31.23 2.08
N LEU A 557 19.23 31.32 0.80
CA LEU A 557 19.96 30.63 -0.28
C LEU A 557 21.41 31.13 -0.38
N ASN A 558 21.64 32.44 -0.22
CA ASN A 558 22.99 32.99 -0.22
C ASN A 558 23.81 32.52 1.00
N GLU A 559 23.19 32.45 2.18
CA GLU A 559 23.81 31.90 3.39
C GLU A 559 24.18 30.43 3.20
N ILE A 560 23.26 29.61 2.63
CA ILE A 560 23.48 28.19 2.30
C ILE A 560 24.66 28.01 1.34
N LYS A 561 24.76 28.83 0.29
CA LYS A 561 25.88 28.81 -0.67
C LYS A 561 27.19 29.17 0.00
N ALA A 562 27.21 30.23 0.78
CA ALA A 562 28.39 30.68 1.50
C ALA A 562 28.89 29.62 2.51
N SER A 563 27.97 29.00 3.26
CA SER A 563 28.28 27.91 4.19
C SER A 563 28.81 26.67 3.46
N HIS A 564 28.29 26.35 2.28
CA HIS A 564 28.77 25.22 1.47
C HIS A 564 30.19 25.44 0.91
N GLU A 565 30.49 26.68 0.49
CA GLU A 565 31.79 27.07 -0.05
C GLU A 565 32.90 27.17 1.03
N ASN A 566 32.53 27.43 2.28
CA ASN A 566 33.41 27.60 3.42
C ASN A 566 33.08 26.65 4.59
N PRO A 567 33.28 25.35 4.44
CA PRO A 567 32.88 24.35 5.45
C PRO A 567 33.66 24.44 6.78
N ALA A 568 34.72 25.24 6.85
CA ALA A 568 35.59 25.34 8.03
C ALA A 568 34.96 26.00 9.27
N LEU A 569 33.75 26.55 9.16
CA LEU A 569 33.02 27.17 10.29
C LEU A 569 32.09 26.19 11.04
N ALA A 570 31.91 24.96 10.54
CA ALA A 570 30.91 24.02 11.06
C ALA A 570 31.47 22.95 12.01
N GLU A 571 32.81 22.88 12.23
CA GLU A 571 33.40 21.76 12.95
C GLU A 571 33.56 21.94 14.47
N ASP A 572 33.48 23.13 15.04
CA ASP A 572 33.97 23.37 16.42
C ASP A 572 32.93 23.47 17.54
N ASP A 573 31.62 23.65 17.28
CA ASP A 573 30.67 23.96 18.37
C ASP A 573 29.39 23.10 18.47
N LEU A 574 29.38 21.89 17.94
CA LEU A 574 28.15 21.06 17.98
C LEU A 574 28.19 20.00 19.09
N GLU A 575 28.26 20.44 20.32
CA GLU A 575 27.85 19.66 21.49
C GLU A 575 26.32 19.60 21.58
N ASP A 576 25.76 18.39 21.41
CA ASP A 576 24.48 17.86 21.94
C ASP A 576 23.15 18.64 21.73
N GLU A 577 23.11 19.84 21.12
CA GLU A 577 21.86 20.60 20.95
C GLU A 577 21.00 20.16 19.76
N GLY A 578 21.56 19.52 18.74
CA GLY A 578 20.81 19.04 17.57
C GLY A 578 19.76 17.94 17.87
N LEU A 579 19.84 17.31 19.02
CA LEU A 579 18.90 16.28 19.49
C LEU A 579 17.71 16.85 20.28
N LYS A 580 17.79 18.10 20.74
CA LYS A 580 16.71 18.76 21.51
C LYS A 580 15.59 19.35 20.62
N LEU A 581 15.87 19.62 19.34
CA LEU A 581 14.89 20.17 18.40
C LEU A 581 13.98 19.10 17.74
N ALA A 582 14.21 17.81 18.02
CA ALA A 582 13.46 16.70 17.47
C ALA A 582 12.45 16.05 18.46
N GLU A 583 12.14 16.69 19.60
CA GLU A 583 11.07 16.26 20.54
C GLU A 583 9.70 16.89 20.17
#